data_34cc7e829a5b17155003525f22f7271d
#
_entry.id   34cc7e829a5b17155003525f22f7271d
#
_cell.length_a   1.000
_cell.length_b   1.000
_cell.length_c   1.000
_cell.angle_alpha   90.00
_cell.angle_beta   90.00
_cell.angle_gamma   90.00
#
_symmetry.space_group_name_H-M   'P 1'
#
loop_
_entity.id
_entity.type
_entity.pdbx_description
1 polymer ?
#
loop_
_entity_poly.entity_id
_entity_poly.type
_entity_poly.pdbx_seq_one_letter_code
_entity_poly.pdbx_strand_id
1 'polypeptide(L)'
;MKKIIILLVFIFFSLGISAQNSIGAWERVHILENGEKVKSVVIISEGYQVMSTFKNNTGEFVSTNGGTWRLIDDTITEIVEFDTSNPERVGMEVNFKVFITDSLMRMEDGNIVFNRIDHGDPGKLQGAWLMSGRIKDGETQFRDTSGPRKTMKILSGTRFQWIAYNTETKQFMGTGGGTYTTVDGEYTENIEFFSRDNSRAGSILKFNYNLIDGNWHHSGLSSKGDPIHEIWSLRE
;
A
#
# COMPACT_ATOMS: atom_id res chain seq x y z
N MET A 1 -48.17 23.31 -7.48
CA MET A 1 -47.50 22.28 -6.68
C MET A 1 -46.45 21.55 -7.52
N LYS A 2 -45.30 22.18 -7.82
CA LYS A 2 -44.18 21.57 -8.57
C LYS A 2 -42.86 22.34 -8.30
N LYS A 3 -42.39 22.43 -7.06
CA LYS A 3 -41.09 23.09 -6.76
C LYS A 3 -40.31 22.49 -5.55
N ILE A 4 -40.49 21.22 -5.19
CA ILE A 4 -39.82 20.65 -3.98
C ILE A 4 -38.88 19.48 -4.31
N ILE A 5 -38.67 19.07 -5.55
CA ILE A 5 -37.91 17.86 -5.89
C ILE A 5 -36.41 18.12 -6.22
N ILE A 6 -35.97 19.37 -6.33
CA ILE A 6 -34.59 19.67 -6.80
C ILE A 6 -33.53 19.76 -5.66
N LEU A 7 -33.92 19.78 -4.39
CA LEU A 7 -32.98 20.03 -3.28
C LEU A 7 -32.34 18.78 -2.67
N LEU A 8 -32.74 17.58 -3.07
CA LEU A 8 -32.25 16.32 -2.46
C LEU A 8 -31.09 15.64 -3.22
N VAL A 9 -30.66 16.13 -4.38
CA VAL A 9 -29.60 15.51 -5.19
C VAL A 9 -28.21 16.07 -4.88
N PHE A 10 -28.08 17.18 -4.16
CA PHE A 10 -26.80 17.86 -3.92
C PHE A 10 -26.02 17.38 -2.68
N ILE A 11 -26.59 16.56 -1.81
CA ILE A 11 -25.95 16.16 -0.53
C ILE A 11 -25.02 14.94 -0.68
N PHE A 12 -25.12 14.17 -1.75
CA PHE A 12 -24.28 12.97 -1.93
C PHE A 12 -22.92 13.24 -2.61
N PHE A 13 -22.62 14.45 -3.08
CA PHE A 13 -21.40 14.73 -3.85
C PHE A 13 -20.20 15.18 -3.00
N SER A 14 -20.37 15.52 -1.72
CA SER A 14 -19.29 16.07 -0.90
C SER A 14 -18.45 15.00 -0.16
N LEU A 15 -18.99 13.81 0.07
CA LEU A 15 -18.27 12.73 0.78
C LEU A 15 -17.22 12.03 -0.08
N GLY A 16 -17.40 12.00 -1.40
CA GLY A 16 -16.45 11.34 -2.31
C GLY A 16 -15.17 12.15 -2.57
N ILE A 17 -15.22 13.47 -2.48
CA ILE A 17 -14.09 14.35 -2.85
C ILE A 17 -12.96 14.27 -1.81
N SER A 18 -13.27 14.16 -0.52
CA SER A 18 -12.26 14.12 0.55
C SER A 18 -11.49 12.80 0.58
N ALA A 19 -12.18 11.66 0.39
CA ALA A 19 -11.53 10.35 0.35
C ALA A 19 -10.63 10.20 -0.89
N GLN A 20 -11.08 10.67 -2.04
CA GLN A 20 -10.31 10.63 -3.28
C GLN A 20 -9.06 11.51 -3.22
N ASN A 21 -9.08 12.61 -2.46
CA ASN A 21 -7.91 13.47 -2.28
C ASN A 21 -6.85 12.85 -1.35
N SER A 22 -7.12 11.78 -0.62
CA SER A 22 -6.13 11.07 0.21
C SER A 22 -5.37 9.98 -0.54
N ILE A 23 -5.93 9.46 -1.66
CA ILE A 23 -5.33 8.39 -2.46
C ILE A 23 -4.01 8.85 -3.07
N GLY A 24 -3.06 7.91 -3.16
CA GLY A 24 -1.71 8.15 -3.66
C GLY A 24 -0.64 7.78 -2.65
N ALA A 25 0.53 8.38 -2.79
CA ALA A 25 1.63 8.15 -1.88
C ALA A 25 2.08 9.44 -1.19
N TRP A 26 2.54 9.26 0.05
CA TRP A 26 2.95 10.33 0.94
C TRP A 26 4.24 9.96 1.64
N GLU A 27 5.13 10.92 1.91
CA GLU A 27 6.38 10.65 2.63
C GLU A 27 6.68 11.68 3.71
N ARG A 28 7.40 11.22 4.71
CA ARG A 28 7.96 12.05 5.78
C ARG A 28 9.37 11.57 6.09
N VAL A 29 10.32 12.51 6.16
CA VAL A 29 11.66 12.25 6.70
C VAL A 29 11.73 12.87 8.09
N HIS A 30 12.12 12.07 9.09
CA HIS A 30 12.18 12.51 10.48
C HIS A 30 13.30 11.78 11.24
N ILE A 31 13.51 12.20 12.48
CA ILE A 31 14.53 11.63 13.37
C ILE A 31 13.81 10.89 14.49
N LEU A 32 14.17 9.63 14.73
CA LEU A 32 13.70 8.84 15.85
C LEU A 32 14.34 9.31 17.16
N GLU A 33 13.81 8.89 18.31
CA GLU A 33 14.34 9.24 19.64
C GLU A 33 15.80 8.82 19.84
N ASN A 34 16.24 7.75 19.17
CA ASN A 34 17.63 7.30 19.18
C ASN A 34 18.58 8.10 18.26
N GLY A 35 18.09 9.17 17.61
CA GLY A 35 18.84 10.02 16.69
C GLY A 35 18.93 9.50 15.24
N GLU A 36 18.37 8.36 14.91
CA GLU A 36 18.39 7.83 13.55
C GLU A 36 17.45 8.58 12.62
N LYS A 37 17.95 8.96 11.44
CA LYS A 37 17.15 9.59 10.38
C LYS A 37 16.45 8.52 9.55
N VAL A 38 15.13 8.56 9.55
CA VAL A 38 14.28 7.59 8.84
C VAL A 38 13.36 8.28 7.84
N LYS A 39 12.90 7.50 6.87
CA LYS A 39 11.84 7.85 5.93
C LYS A 39 10.64 6.96 6.24
N SER A 40 9.47 7.57 6.40
CA SER A 40 8.18 6.87 6.41
C SER A 40 7.45 7.17 5.10
N VAL A 41 6.94 6.13 4.45
CA VAL A 41 6.14 6.21 3.24
C VAL A 41 4.78 5.61 3.53
N VAL A 42 3.72 6.36 3.22
CA VAL A 42 2.33 5.89 3.28
C VAL A 42 1.83 5.71 1.85
N ILE A 43 1.25 4.56 1.55
CA ILE A 43 0.54 4.29 0.31
C ILE A 43 -0.93 4.12 0.66
N ILE A 44 -1.78 4.94 0.04
CA ILE A 44 -3.23 4.91 0.23
C ILE A 44 -3.87 4.54 -1.11
N SER A 45 -4.59 3.45 -1.14
CA SER A 45 -5.46 3.02 -2.23
C SER A 45 -6.92 3.01 -1.78
N GLU A 46 -7.85 2.71 -2.66
CA GLU A 46 -9.24 2.53 -2.28
C GLU A 46 -9.37 1.38 -1.27
N GLY A 47 -9.92 1.67 -0.08
CA GLY A 47 -10.17 0.72 1.00
C GLY A 47 -8.95 0.23 1.78
N TYR A 48 -7.70 0.47 1.32
CA TYR A 48 -6.49 -0.06 1.96
C TYR A 48 -5.39 0.98 2.06
N GLN A 49 -4.66 0.95 3.18
CA GLN A 49 -3.47 1.76 3.39
C GLN A 49 -2.35 0.96 4.05
N VAL A 50 -1.12 1.37 3.79
CA VAL A 50 0.07 0.87 4.50
C VAL A 50 1.02 2.01 4.79
N MET A 51 1.76 1.89 5.88
CA MET A 51 2.91 2.74 6.17
C MET A 51 4.14 1.85 6.35
N SER A 52 5.25 2.20 5.72
CA SER A 52 6.57 1.60 5.94
C SER A 52 7.55 2.65 6.42
N THR A 53 8.39 2.30 7.38
CA THR A 53 9.49 3.14 7.89
C THR A 53 10.81 2.41 7.74
N PHE A 54 11.82 3.07 7.20
CA PHE A 54 13.15 2.54 6.96
C PHE A 54 14.21 3.63 7.10
N LYS A 55 15.46 3.24 7.39
CA LYS A 55 16.58 4.19 7.52
C LYS A 55 16.82 4.90 6.19
N ASN A 56 16.84 6.22 6.22
CA ASN A 56 16.87 7.04 5.01
C ASN A 56 18.13 6.82 4.15
N ASN A 57 19.25 6.45 4.75
CA ASN A 57 20.54 6.33 4.07
C ASN A 57 20.83 4.90 3.58
N THR A 58 20.31 3.88 4.28
CA THR A 58 20.69 2.48 4.05
C THR A 58 19.55 1.61 3.57
N GLY A 59 18.30 2.11 3.64
CA GLY A 59 17.11 1.31 3.36
C GLY A 59 16.83 0.22 4.42
N GLU A 60 17.56 0.19 5.54
CA GLU A 60 17.33 -0.77 6.61
C GLU A 60 15.91 -0.61 7.16
N PHE A 61 15.15 -1.70 7.10
CA PHE A 61 13.76 -1.74 7.54
C PHE A 61 13.65 -1.47 9.04
N VAL A 62 12.69 -0.61 9.43
CA VAL A 62 12.40 -0.28 10.83
C VAL A 62 11.05 -0.85 11.23
N SER A 63 9.97 -0.46 10.53
CA SER A 63 8.62 -0.92 10.86
C SER A 63 7.66 -0.78 9.69
N THR A 64 6.52 -1.48 9.81
CA THR A 64 5.37 -1.30 8.92
C THR A 64 4.09 -1.61 9.65
N ASN A 65 3.02 -0.90 9.30
CA ASN A 65 1.65 -1.19 9.69
C ASN A 65 0.71 -0.91 8.53
N GLY A 66 -0.53 -1.35 8.66
CA GLY A 66 -1.56 -1.07 7.68
C GLY A 66 -2.79 -1.96 7.86
N GLY A 67 -3.80 -1.66 7.06
CA GLY A 67 -5.07 -2.36 7.09
C GLY A 67 -6.10 -1.72 6.17
N THR A 68 -7.37 -1.99 6.44
CA THR A 68 -8.48 -1.31 5.78
C THR A 68 -8.67 0.08 6.38
N TRP A 69 -9.14 1.03 5.59
CA TRP A 69 -9.39 2.38 6.05
C TRP A 69 -10.60 3.00 5.38
N ARG A 70 -11.16 4.01 6.05
CA ARG A 70 -12.15 4.92 5.51
C ARG A 70 -11.91 6.33 6.03
N LEU A 71 -12.26 7.34 5.27
CA LEU A 71 -12.25 8.74 5.69
C LEU A 71 -13.68 9.27 5.68
N ILE A 72 -14.11 9.81 6.83
CA ILE A 72 -15.38 10.53 6.98
C ILE A 72 -15.05 11.89 7.59
N ASP A 73 -15.41 12.94 6.87
CA ASP A 73 -15.04 14.32 7.19
C ASP A 73 -13.51 14.49 7.33
N ASP A 74 -13.00 14.66 8.53
CA ASP A 74 -11.58 14.80 8.86
C ASP A 74 -11.00 13.58 9.58
N THR A 75 -11.80 12.52 9.77
CA THR A 75 -11.43 11.37 10.59
C THR A 75 -11.17 10.13 9.75
N ILE A 76 -9.93 9.63 9.80
CA ILE A 76 -9.58 8.31 9.29
C ILE A 76 -9.90 7.28 10.36
N THR A 77 -10.64 6.25 9.95
CA THR A 77 -10.85 5.02 10.71
C THR A 77 -10.09 3.90 10.02
N GLU A 78 -9.17 3.27 10.72
CA GLU A 78 -8.38 2.13 10.26
C GLU A 78 -8.73 0.87 11.06
N ILE A 79 -8.92 -0.27 10.38
CA ILE A 79 -8.88 -1.59 11.02
C ILE A 79 -7.50 -2.17 10.74
N VAL A 80 -6.69 -2.29 11.78
CA VAL A 80 -5.29 -2.72 11.66
C VAL A 80 -5.22 -4.21 11.31
N GLU A 81 -4.57 -4.55 10.20
CA GLU A 81 -4.36 -5.95 9.77
C GLU A 81 -2.95 -6.47 10.10
N PHE A 82 -1.99 -5.58 10.20
CA PHE A 82 -0.62 -5.89 10.63
C PHE A 82 0.03 -4.64 11.23
N ASP A 83 0.87 -4.86 12.26
CA ASP A 83 1.68 -3.81 12.89
C ASP A 83 2.92 -4.45 13.50
N THR A 84 4.12 -4.13 12.97
CA THR A 84 5.36 -4.72 13.44
C THR A 84 5.89 -4.08 14.72
N SER A 85 5.47 -2.85 15.02
CA SER A 85 5.85 -2.15 16.25
C SER A 85 4.95 -2.50 17.42
N ASN A 86 3.67 -2.80 17.16
CA ASN A 86 2.69 -3.18 18.17
C ASN A 86 1.70 -4.23 17.64
N PRO A 87 2.07 -5.52 17.58
CA PRO A 87 1.21 -6.58 17.06
C PRO A 87 -0.15 -6.72 17.77
N GLU A 88 -0.27 -6.24 19.02
CA GLU A 88 -1.54 -6.28 19.75
C GLU A 88 -2.62 -5.40 19.13
N ARG A 89 -2.24 -4.39 18.32
CA ARG A 89 -3.20 -3.56 17.59
C ARG A 89 -3.91 -4.30 16.44
N VAL A 90 -3.40 -5.45 16.00
CA VAL A 90 -4.02 -6.23 14.91
C VAL A 90 -5.44 -6.64 15.31
N GLY A 91 -6.41 -6.28 14.47
CA GLY A 91 -7.84 -6.43 14.66
C GLY A 91 -8.52 -5.25 15.38
N MET A 92 -7.75 -4.26 15.85
CA MET A 92 -8.32 -3.07 16.48
C MET A 92 -8.77 -2.04 15.45
N GLU A 93 -9.84 -1.33 15.76
CA GLU A 93 -10.23 -0.10 15.08
C GLU A 93 -9.52 1.09 15.74
N VAL A 94 -8.87 1.90 14.91
CA VAL A 94 -8.12 3.10 15.32
C VAL A 94 -8.67 4.30 14.58
N ASN A 95 -8.94 5.37 15.32
CA ASN A 95 -9.46 6.61 14.75
C ASN A 95 -8.44 7.74 14.99
N PHE A 96 -8.18 8.51 13.94
CA PHE A 96 -7.33 9.71 14.04
C PHE A 96 -7.76 10.78 13.04
N LYS A 97 -7.66 12.02 13.46
CA LYS A 97 -8.00 13.15 12.62
C LYS A 97 -6.84 13.59 11.76
N VAL A 98 -7.16 13.96 10.53
CA VAL A 98 -6.20 14.43 9.54
C VAL A 98 -6.69 15.70 8.86
N PHE A 99 -5.75 16.54 8.51
CA PHE A 99 -5.96 17.65 7.60
C PHE A 99 -5.21 17.35 6.30
N ILE A 100 -5.94 17.24 5.18
CA ILE A 100 -5.38 16.85 3.88
C ILE A 100 -5.58 17.98 2.88
N THR A 101 -4.48 18.37 2.23
CA THR A 101 -4.48 19.27 1.07
C THR A 101 -3.93 18.51 -0.14
N ASP A 102 -3.83 19.20 -1.26
CA ASP A 102 -3.20 18.64 -2.46
C ASP A 102 -1.74 18.21 -2.25
N SER A 103 -1.00 18.89 -1.41
CA SER A 103 0.46 18.70 -1.23
C SER A 103 0.87 18.12 0.12
N LEU A 104 0.01 18.14 1.14
CA LEU A 104 0.37 17.65 2.48
C LEU A 104 -0.79 16.94 3.19
N MET A 105 -0.43 16.00 4.05
CA MET A 105 -1.31 15.37 5.03
C MET A 105 -0.72 15.56 6.42
N ARG A 106 -1.50 16.14 7.33
CA ARG A 106 -1.08 16.47 8.69
C ARG A 106 -2.02 15.81 9.70
N MET A 107 -1.45 15.16 10.72
CA MET A 107 -2.21 14.65 11.86
C MET A 107 -2.69 15.80 12.76
N GLU A 108 -3.75 15.56 13.55
CA GLU A 108 -4.39 16.59 14.38
C GLU A 108 -3.43 17.29 15.35
N ASP A 109 -2.46 16.54 15.93
CA ASP A 109 -1.44 17.09 16.83
C ASP A 109 -0.48 18.08 16.17
N GLY A 110 -0.53 18.20 14.82
CA GLY A 110 0.28 19.11 14.02
C GLY A 110 1.75 18.72 13.87
N ASN A 111 2.24 17.73 14.64
CA ASN A 111 3.65 17.34 14.66
C ASN A 111 4.03 16.38 13.55
N ILE A 112 3.05 15.61 13.06
CA ILE A 112 3.23 14.61 12.02
C ILE A 112 2.69 15.16 10.71
N VAL A 113 3.61 15.47 9.78
CA VAL A 113 3.30 16.00 8.45
C VAL A 113 3.96 15.12 7.40
N PHE A 114 3.16 14.65 6.44
CA PHE A 114 3.60 13.95 5.25
C PHE A 114 3.44 14.85 4.03
N ASN A 115 4.40 14.82 3.12
CA ASN A 115 4.32 15.47 1.83
C ASN A 115 3.83 14.48 0.78
N ARG A 116 3.01 14.94 -0.16
CA ARG A 116 2.53 14.10 -1.25
C ARG A 116 3.67 13.75 -2.21
N ILE A 117 3.70 12.50 -2.64
CA ILE A 117 4.60 12.00 -3.67
C ILE A 117 3.87 11.90 -5.00
N ASP A 118 2.68 11.29 -5.00
CA ASP A 118 1.84 11.12 -6.19
C ASP A 118 0.35 11.09 -5.84
N HIS A 119 -0.50 11.16 -6.86
CA HIS A 119 -1.97 11.13 -6.77
C HIS A 119 -2.57 9.78 -7.22
N GLY A 120 -1.77 8.71 -7.28
CA GLY A 120 -2.19 7.41 -7.78
C GLY A 120 -1.87 7.17 -9.26
N ASP A 121 -1.22 8.12 -9.94
CA ASP A 121 -0.71 7.99 -11.31
C ASP A 121 0.80 8.36 -11.36
N PRO A 122 1.55 8.04 -12.42
CA PRO A 122 1.15 7.48 -13.73
C PRO A 122 1.12 5.95 -13.80
N GLY A 123 1.45 5.21 -12.75
CA GLY A 123 1.47 3.75 -12.77
C GLY A 123 0.09 3.15 -13.10
N LYS A 124 0.07 1.95 -13.69
CA LYS A 124 -1.16 1.28 -14.14
C LYS A 124 -1.65 0.18 -13.22
N LEU A 125 -0.99 -0.01 -12.07
CA LEU A 125 -1.27 -1.09 -11.12
C LEU A 125 -1.69 -0.54 -9.74
N GLN A 126 -2.14 0.72 -9.67
CA GLN A 126 -2.61 1.28 -8.40
C GLN A 126 -3.72 0.42 -7.80
N GLY A 127 -3.70 0.28 -6.48
CA GLY A 127 -4.65 -0.55 -5.75
C GLY A 127 -3.97 -1.52 -4.80
N ALA A 128 -4.77 -2.27 -4.06
CA ALA A 128 -4.31 -3.36 -3.21
C ALA A 128 -4.59 -4.70 -3.91
N TRP A 129 -3.58 -5.53 -4.06
CA TRP A 129 -3.63 -6.80 -4.77
C TRP A 129 -3.30 -7.95 -3.84
N LEU A 130 -4.09 -9.02 -3.85
CA LEU A 130 -3.79 -10.26 -3.15
C LEU A 130 -3.22 -11.29 -4.12
N MET A 131 -2.15 -11.98 -3.71
CA MET A 131 -1.60 -13.08 -4.46
C MET A 131 -2.61 -14.24 -4.48
N SER A 132 -3.34 -14.37 -5.59
CA SER A 132 -4.45 -15.31 -5.79
C SER A 132 -4.05 -16.58 -6.53
N GLY A 133 -2.85 -16.65 -7.09
CA GLY A 133 -2.38 -17.85 -7.78
C GLY A 133 -0.97 -17.72 -8.32
N ARG A 134 -0.57 -18.80 -8.98
CA ARG A 134 0.69 -18.88 -9.74
C ARG A 134 0.53 -19.86 -10.90
N ILE A 135 1.31 -19.68 -11.95
CA ILE A 135 1.45 -20.68 -13.00
C ILE A 135 2.79 -21.40 -12.78
N LYS A 136 2.72 -22.72 -12.66
CA LYS A 136 3.90 -23.58 -12.51
C LYS A 136 3.76 -24.79 -13.46
N ASP A 137 4.79 -25.07 -14.25
CA ASP A 137 4.82 -26.17 -15.21
C ASP A 137 3.63 -26.12 -16.21
N GLY A 138 3.16 -24.89 -16.55
CA GLY A 138 2.03 -24.66 -17.45
C GLY A 138 0.64 -24.78 -16.78
N GLU A 139 0.58 -25.14 -15.51
CA GLU A 139 -0.67 -25.28 -14.77
C GLU A 139 -0.91 -24.12 -13.81
N THR A 140 -2.16 -23.63 -13.76
CA THR A 140 -2.57 -22.60 -12.82
C THR A 140 -2.92 -23.20 -11.46
N GLN A 141 -2.24 -22.75 -10.42
CA GLN A 141 -2.50 -23.14 -9.04
C GLN A 141 -3.09 -21.94 -8.30
N PHE A 142 -4.39 -21.99 -8.01
CA PHE A 142 -5.08 -20.94 -7.26
C PHE A 142 -4.81 -21.00 -5.75
N ARG A 143 -4.93 -19.87 -5.09
CA ARG A 143 -4.86 -19.70 -3.63
C ARG A 143 -6.18 -19.16 -3.11
N ASP A 144 -6.58 -19.66 -1.96
CA ASP A 144 -7.63 -19.01 -1.17
C ASP A 144 -7.11 -17.69 -0.60
N THR A 145 -7.75 -16.60 -0.99
CA THR A 145 -7.44 -15.26 -0.49
C THR A 145 -8.35 -14.81 0.64
N SER A 146 -9.40 -15.59 0.98
CA SER A 146 -10.35 -15.28 2.07
C SER A 146 -9.75 -15.55 3.46
N GLY A 147 -8.83 -16.52 3.58
CA GLY A 147 -8.20 -16.91 4.84
C GLY A 147 -7.37 -15.80 5.51
N PRO A 148 -6.99 -15.97 6.78
CA PRO A 148 -6.30 -14.92 7.56
C PRO A 148 -4.87 -14.65 7.07
N ARG A 149 -4.22 -15.61 6.40
CA ARG A 149 -2.89 -15.41 5.81
C ARG A 149 -3.00 -14.65 4.50
N LYS A 150 -2.41 -13.48 4.46
CA LYS A 150 -2.37 -12.60 3.28
C LYS A 150 -0.96 -12.47 2.73
N THR A 151 -0.86 -12.38 1.41
CA THR A 151 0.30 -11.82 0.71
C THR A 151 -0.27 -10.74 -0.19
N MET A 152 -0.02 -9.50 0.15
CA MET A 152 -0.58 -8.32 -0.50
C MET A 152 0.52 -7.50 -1.16
N LYS A 153 0.25 -6.94 -2.32
CA LYS A 153 0.95 -5.77 -2.88
C LYS A 153 -0.01 -4.60 -2.89
N ILE A 154 0.43 -3.45 -2.39
CA ILE A 154 -0.29 -2.19 -2.52
C ILE A 154 0.55 -1.22 -3.33
N LEU A 155 -0.07 -0.55 -4.28
CA LEU A 155 0.59 0.37 -5.20
C LEU A 155 -0.18 1.69 -5.29
N SER A 156 0.56 2.81 -5.29
CA SER A 156 0.08 4.12 -5.73
C SER A 156 0.45 4.33 -7.22
N GLY A 157 0.65 5.55 -7.65
CA GLY A 157 1.14 5.83 -9.00
C GLY A 157 2.61 5.53 -9.23
N THR A 158 3.44 5.65 -8.17
CA THR A 158 4.90 5.52 -8.25
C THR A 158 5.51 4.65 -7.17
N ARG A 159 4.76 4.34 -6.11
CA ARG A 159 5.23 3.58 -4.94
C ARG A 159 4.55 2.23 -4.85
N PHE A 160 5.29 1.24 -4.36
CA PHE A 160 4.75 -0.08 -4.05
C PHE A 160 5.29 -0.59 -2.72
N GLN A 161 4.50 -1.45 -2.10
CA GLN A 161 4.93 -2.28 -0.98
C GLN A 161 4.28 -3.66 -1.11
N TRP A 162 5.05 -4.73 -0.97
CA TRP A 162 4.50 -6.06 -0.73
C TRP A 162 4.61 -6.41 0.76
N ILE A 163 3.61 -7.10 1.28
CA ILE A 163 3.53 -7.50 2.68
C ILE A 163 2.96 -8.92 2.78
N ALA A 164 3.59 -9.75 3.63
CA ALA A 164 3.08 -11.06 4.02
C ALA A 164 2.81 -11.07 5.53
N TYR A 165 1.59 -11.41 5.91
CA TYR A 165 1.12 -11.38 7.29
C TYR A 165 -0.03 -12.37 7.53
N ASN A 166 -0.40 -12.54 8.80
CA ASN A 166 -1.56 -13.33 9.22
C ASN A 166 -2.35 -12.56 10.28
N THR A 167 -3.61 -12.25 9.99
CA THR A 167 -4.47 -11.45 10.86
C THR A 167 -4.94 -12.20 12.11
N GLU A 168 -5.04 -13.53 12.06
CA GLU A 168 -5.48 -14.37 13.18
C GLU A 168 -4.34 -14.57 14.20
N THR A 169 -3.15 -14.94 13.71
CA THR A 169 -1.98 -15.15 14.58
C THR A 169 -1.19 -13.88 14.84
N LYS A 170 -1.60 -12.74 14.26
CA LYS A 170 -0.94 -11.44 14.32
C LYS A 170 0.52 -11.47 13.83
N GLN A 171 0.88 -12.50 13.07
CA GLN A 171 2.25 -12.74 12.64
C GLN A 171 2.59 -11.90 11.40
N PHE A 172 3.63 -11.10 11.50
CA PHE A 172 4.32 -10.51 10.36
C PHE A 172 5.34 -11.49 9.79
N MET A 173 5.35 -11.68 8.45
CA MET A 173 6.23 -12.64 7.78
C MET A 173 7.29 -11.98 6.88
N GLY A 174 7.09 -10.73 6.49
CA GLY A 174 8.05 -9.97 5.70
C GLY A 174 7.40 -8.93 4.82
N THR A 175 8.23 -7.96 4.41
CA THR A 175 7.85 -6.86 3.51
C THR A 175 9.05 -6.37 2.73
N GLY A 176 8.79 -5.72 1.62
CA GLY A 176 9.73 -4.90 0.86
C GLY A 176 8.96 -3.93 0.01
N GLY A 177 9.62 -2.87 -0.43
CA GLY A 177 8.98 -1.83 -1.21
C GLY A 177 9.97 -0.81 -1.74
N GLY A 178 9.42 0.17 -2.43
CA GLY A 178 10.19 1.23 -3.07
C GLY A 178 9.38 1.93 -4.14
N THR A 179 10.04 2.26 -5.25
CA THR A 179 9.37 2.86 -6.42
C THR A 179 9.16 1.83 -7.52
N TYR A 180 8.18 2.09 -8.38
CA TYR A 180 7.96 1.26 -9.56
C TYR A 180 7.57 2.08 -10.78
N THR A 181 7.71 1.45 -11.95
CA THR A 181 7.19 1.95 -13.23
C THR A 181 6.50 0.85 -14.00
N THR A 182 5.55 1.24 -14.87
CA THR A 182 4.88 0.34 -15.84
C THR A 182 5.00 0.95 -17.22
N VAL A 183 5.91 0.41 -18.05
CA VAL A 183 6.19 0.91 -19.40
C VAL A 183 6.22 -0.27 -20.35
N ASP A 184 5.44 -0.21 -21.44
CA ASP A 184 5.46 -1.19 -22.54
C ASP A 184 5.37 -2.67 -22.11
N GLY A 185 4.55 -2.95 -21.08
CA GLY A 185 4.38 -4.31 -20.56
C GLY A 185 5.45 -4.74 -19.55
N GLU A 186 6.44 -3.89 -19.27
CA GLU A 186 7.43 -4.11 -18.21
C GLU A 186 7.02 -3.41 -16.92
N TYR A 187 7.02 -4.14 -15.81
CA TYR A 187 6.91 -3.66 -14.44
C TYR A 187 8.29 -3.69 -13.79
N THR A 188 8.84 -2.53 -13.51
CA THR A 188 10.17 -2.40 -12.91
C THR A 188 10.03 -1.94 -11.46
N GLU A 189 10.57 -2.72 -10.51
CA GLU A 189 10.70 -2.37 -9.09
C GLU A 189 12.10 -1.83 -8.80
N ASN A 190 12.19 -0.68 -8.13
CA ASN A 190 13.41 -0.19 -7.50
C ASN A 190 13.25 -0.36 -5.98
N ILE A 191 13.96 -1.30 -5.40
CA ILE A 191 13.83 -1.68 -3.98
C ILE A 191 14.50 -0.64 -3.10
N GLU A 192 13.75 0.06 -2.25
CA GLU A 192 14.27 1.00 -1.27
C GLU A 192 14.49 0.34 0.10
N PHE A 193 13.71 -0.69 0.45
CA PHE A 193 13.86 -1.45 1.69
C PHE A 193 13.40 -2.90 1.52
N PHE A 194 13.98 -3.80 2.34
CA PHE A 194 13.60 -5.22 2.36
C PHE A 194 13.83 -5.79 3.77
N SER A 195 12.76 -6.21 4.46
CA SER A 195 12.79 -6.54 5.90
C SER A 195 13.62 -7.77 6.27
N ARG A 196 13.86 -8.67 5.32
CA ARG A 196 14.57 -9.93 5.56
C ARG A 196 16.06 -9.88 5.19
N ASP A 197 16.42 -8.93 4.33
CA ASP A 197 17.78 -8.86 3.77
C ASP A 197 18.04 -7.45 3.25
N ASN A 198 18.67 -6.62 4.08
CA ASN A 198 18.92 -5.22 3.73
C ASN A 198 19.85 -5.04 2.52
N SER A 199 20.64 -6.06 2.15
CA SER A 199 21.51 -6.00 0.96
C SER A 199 20.73 -5.88 -0.35
N ARG A 200 19.39 -6.09 -0.31
CA ARG A 200 18.52 -5.93 -1.46
C ARG A 200 18.08 -4.48 -1.72
N ALA A 201 18.26 -3.58 -0.76
CA ALA A 201 18.06 -2.17 -0.98
C ALA A 201 19.00 -1.67 -2.09
N GLY A 202 18.45 -0.93 -3.05
CA GLY A 202 19.14 -0.50 -4.27
C GLY A 202 19.04 -1.47 -5.46
N SER A 203 18.47 -2.68 -5.27
CA SER A 203 18.26 -3.63 -6.37
C SER A 203 17.15 -3.14 -7.31
N ILE A 204 17.31 -3.45 -8.60
CA ILE A 204 16.30 -3.21 -9.63
C ILE A 204 15.84 -4.58 -10.14
N LEU A 205 14.52 -4.80 -10.08
CA LEU A 205 13.90 -6.03 -10.56
C LEU A 205 12.93 -5.69 -11.70
N LYS A 206 13.01 -6.48 -12.78
CA LYS A 206 12.19 -6.31 -13.97
C LYS A 206 11.32 -7.53 -14.20
N PHE A 207 10.05 -7.28 -14.46
CA PHE A 207 9.04 -8.29 -14.68
C PHE A 207 8.17 -7.91 -15.87
N ASN A 208 7.59 -8.90 -16.53
CA ASN A 208 6.47 -8.68 -17.41
C ASN A 208 5.19 -8.52 -16.57
N TYR A 209 4.31 -7.62 -16.98
CA TYR A 209 2.97 -7.54 -16.43
C TYR A 209 1.91 -7.51 -17.51
N ASN A 210 0.81 -8.20 -17.26
CA ASN A 210 -0.39 -8.16 -18.09
C ASN A 210 -1.61 -8.15 -17.17
N LEU A 211 -2.63 -7.39 -17.56
CA LEU A 211 -3.95 -7.45 -16.92
C LEU A 211 -4.83 -8.36 -17.79
N ILE A 212 -5.21 -9.52 -17.26
CA ILE A 212 -6.04 -10.53 -17.93
C ILE A 212 -7.26 -10.80 -17.04
N ASP A 213 -8.45 -10.52 -17.56
CA ASP A 213 -9.71 -10.68 -16.84
C ASP A 213 -9.72 -10.03 -15.45
N GLY A 214 -9.15 -8.82 -15.36
CA GLY A 214 -9.05 -8.07 -14.11
C GLY A 214 -7.93 -8.54 -13.15
N ASN A 215 -7.22 -9.62 -13.47
CA ASN A 215 -6.11 -10.11 -12.66
C ASN A 215 -4.77 -9.64 -13.23
N TRP A 216 -3.86 -9.31 -12.34
CA TRP A 216 -2.49 -8.95 -12.69
C TRP A 216 -1.61 -10.21 -12.77
N HIS A 217 -1.17 -10.53 -13.96
CA HIS A 217 -0.16 -11.56 -14.23
C HIS A 217 1.24 -10.92 -14.16
N HIS A 218 2.05 -11.42 -13.25
CA HIS A 218 3.38 -10.91 -12.91
C HIS A 218 4.41 -12.02 -13.13
N SER A 219 5.24 -11.89 -14.14
CA SER A 219 6.18 -12.97 -14.52
C SER A 219 7.59 -12.44 -14.80
N GLY A 220 8.58 -13.27 -14.52
CA GLY A 220 9.99 -12.92 -14.69
C GLY A 220 10.90 -13.76 -13.80
N LEU A 221 11.99 -13.18 -13.33
CA LEU A 221 12.90 -13.81 -12.38
C LEU A 221 12.70 -13.20 -11.00
N SER A 222 12.59 -14.06 -9.98
CA SER A 222 12.59 -13.64 -8.58
C SER A 222 13.91 -12.96 -8.21
N SER A 223 13.94 -12.31 -7.06
CA SER A 223 15.19 -11.75 -6.50
C SER A 223 16.30 -12.78 -6.23
N LYS A 224 16.00 -14.10 -6.37
CA LYS A 224 16.97 -15.20 -6.29
C LYS A 224 17.35 -15.78 -7.65
N GLY A 225 16.76 -15.25 -8.73
CA GLY A 225 16.96 -15.74 -10.10
C GLY A 225 16.04 -16.89 -10.53
N ASP A 226 15.10 -17.30 -9.66
CA ASP A 226 14.14 -18.37 -10.01
C ASP A 226 13.03 -17.82 -10.88
N PRO A 227 12.56 -18.56 -11.90
CA PRO A 227 11.40 -18.15 -12.69
C PRO A 227 10.13 -18.07 -11.80
N ILE A 228 9.38 -16.99 -12.00
CA ILE A 228 8.09 -16.79 -11.32
C ILE A 228 7.01 -16.43 -12.35
N HIS A 229 5.79 -16.87 -12.08
CA HIS A 229 4.59 -16.37 -12.71
C HIS A 229 3.47 -16.36 -11.67
N GLU A 230 3.24 -15.19 -11.11
CA GLU A 230 2.26 -14.96 -10.06
C GLU A 230 1.00 -14.34 -10.65
N ILE A 231 -0.14 -14.65 -10.04
CA ILE A 231 -1.45 -14.06 -10.35
C ILE A 231 -1.91 -13.30 -9.12
N TRP A 232 -2.27 -12.05 -9.33
CA TRP A 232 -2.71 -11.13 -8.30
C TRP A 232 -4.12 -10.63 -8.63
N SER A 233 -5.05 -10.76 -7.69
CA SER A 233 -6.42 -10.25 -7.82
C SER A 233 -6.56 -8.96 -7.04
N LEU A 234 -7.26 -7.99 -7.60
CA LEU A 234 -7.58 -6.74 -6.90
C LEU A 234 -8.38 -7.09 -5.63
N ARG A 235 -8.03 -6.45 -4.54
CA ARG A 235 -8.68 -6.63 -3.25
C ARG A 235 -9.85 -5.65 -3.16
N GLU A 236 -11.06 -6.19 -3.02
CA GLU A 236 -12.30 -5.45 -2.82
C GLU A 236 -12.58 -5.17 -1.34
#